data_87e339b9bb74e4e4c51cf9126e9b2f31
#
_entry.id   87e339b9bb74e4e4c51cf9126e9b2f31
#
_cell.length_a   1.000
_cell.length_b   1.000
_cell.length_c   1.000
_cell.angle_alpha   90.00
_cell.angle_beta   90.00
_cell.angle_gamma   90.00
#
_symmetry.space_group_name_H-M   'P 1'
#
loop_
_entity.id
_entity.type
_entity.pdbx_description
1 polymer ?
#
loop_
_entity_poly.entity_id
_entity_poly.type
_entity_poly.pdbx_seq_one_letter_code
_entity_poly.pdbx_strand_id
1 'polypeptide(L)'
;MISKFTALSAFVGLMFFSVPAAAQDHGHEDAHHEEAHHGDTHSEEAHAVELHAEESHDDNQEAHSEGHGHGAFVPASDTEGRKAVVKETVEHHLADSYEFHIVGPVGFPLPVILFDNGLKVFSSAKFHHGESVAEVDGSYYVVHHGKIYKTDAEGTITYDEHHHPTNEKPLDFSITKNVFMIIFMAVFMFFLFRGVAKTYKNSLVPSKAGRFLEPLIVFIRDEIAIPNIGEKHYKRYMSFLLTIFFFIWFLNLAGMTPLGVNVTGNIAVTVSLALMTFFITQFSGKKDYWMHIFWMPGVPVLLRPVLAVIELIGLVVKPFSLTIRLYANMLAGHVVIMSILGLIYIFASYVAAIPFTGLTLFLYVLELLVAALQAYIFTMLASLYFGAAVEEHDHH
;
A
#
# COMPACT_ATOMS: atom_id res chain seq x y z
N MET A 1 -1.92 15.99 -26.94
CA MET A 1 -2.40 15.43 -25.68
C MET A 1 -1.80 14.04 -25.42
N ILE A 2 -1.83 13.13 -26.35
CA ILE A 2 -1.33 11.73 -26.22
C ILE A 2 0.18 11.65 -25.91
N SER A 3 1.04 12.52 -26.53
CA SER A 3 2.49 12.50 -26.28
C SER A 3 2.85 12.97 -24.87
N LYS A 4 2.04 13.85 -24.27
CA LYS A 4 2.22 14.29 -22.86
C LYS A 4 1.74 13.24 -21.86
N PHE A 5 0.74 12.45 -22.26
CA PHE A 5 0.26 11.32 -21.46
C PHE A 5 1.31 10.21 -21.38
N THR A 6 1.99 9.92 -22.49
CA THR A 6 3.08 8.93 -22.55
C THR A 6 4.32 9.38 -21.75
N ALA A 7 4.66 10.67 -21.82
CA ALA A 7 5.77 11.21 -21.02
C ALA A 7 5.46 11.20 -19.53
N LEU A 8 4.20 11.45 -19.14
CA LEU A 8 3.77 11.44 -17.74
C LEU A 8 3.71 10.04 -17.15
N SER A 9 3.23 9.04 -17.92
CA SER A 9 3.24 7.64 -17.46
C SER A 9 4.65 7.08 -17.32
N ALA A 10 5.59 7.48 -18.19
CA ALA A 10 7.02 7.15 -18.04
C ALA A 10 7.64 7.85 -16.81
N PHE A 11 7.24 9.10 -16.53
CA PHE A 11 7.69 9.85 -15.35
C PHE A 11 7.15 9.28 -14.04
N VAL A 12 5.87 8.83 -14.03
CA VAL A 12 5.29 8.09 -12.89
C VAL A 12 6.08 6.82 -12.61
N GLY A 13 6.41 6.03 -13.64
CA GLY A 13 7.25 4.84 -13.51
C GLY A 13 8.64 5.14 -12.95
N LEU A 14 9.28 6.24 -13.38
CA LEU A 14 10.61 6.66 -12.93
C LEU A 14 10.63 7.16 -11.48
N MET A 15 9.57 7.84 -11.01
CA MET A 15 9.45 8.32 -9.63
C MET A 15 9.29 7.17 -8.63
N PHE A 16 8.66 6.06 -9.01
CA PHE A 16 8.53 4.88 -8.14
C PHE A 16 9.85 4.11 -7.98
N PHE A 17 10.76 4.22 -8.94
CA PHE A 17 12.10 3.61 -8.83
C PHE A 17 13.02 4.34 -7.84
N SER A 18 12.72 5.58 -7.48
CA SER A 18 13.57 6.40 -6.63
C SER A 18 13.17 6.40 -5.14
N VAL A 19 12.16 5.63 -4.74
CA VAL A 19 11.84 5.45 -3.31
C VAL A 19 12.61 4.23 -2.81
N PRO A 20 13.69 4.41 -2.04
CA PRO A 20 14.38 3.29 -1.45
C PRO A 20 13.44 2.55 -0.50
N ALA A 21 13.50 1.22 -0.50
CA ALA A 21 12.73 0.33 0.37
C ALA A 21 12.89 0.61 1.89
N ALA A 22 13.78 1.55 2.25
CA ALA A 22 14.01 2.04 3.60
C ALA A 22 12.78 2.67 4.29
N ALA A 23 11.71 3.02 3.55
CA ALA A 23 10.51 3.63 4.11
C ALA A 23 9.47 2.63 4.65
N GLN A 24 9.77 1.33 4.64
CA GLN A 24 8.85 0.28 5.10
C GLN A 24 9.06 -0.14 6.55
N ASP A 25 9.59 0.74 7.38
CA ASP A 25 9.63 0.47 8.82
C ASP A 25 8.22 0.68 9.40
N HIS A 26 7.41 -0.39 9.35
CA HIS A 26 6.18 -0.46 10.13
C HIS A 26 6.60 -0.70 11.58
N GLY A 27 6.78 0.39 12.34
CA GLY A 27 6.83 0.31 13.77
C GLY A 27 5.57 -0.40 14.27
N HIS A 28 5.70 -1.58 14.82
CA HIS A 28 4.71 -2.13 15.72
C HIS A 28 4.71 -1.21 16.94
N GLU A 29 3.86 -0.21 16.95
CA GLU A 29 3.44 0.45 18.19
C GLU A 29 2.54 -0.56 18.89
N ASP A 30 3.12 -1.26 19.86
CA ASP A 30 2.36 -1.97 20.88
C ASP A 30 1.51 -0.91 21.59
N ALA A 31 0.23 -0.90 21.29
CA ALA A 31 -0.76 -0.10 22.03
C ALA A 31 -0.89 -0.73 23.42
N HIS A 32 -0.10 -0.24 24.36
CA HIS A 32 -0.34 -0.45 25.78
C HIS A 32 -1.69 0.18 26.11
N HIS A 33 -2.71 -0.66 26.30
CA HIS A 33 -3.93 -0.29 26.96
C HIS A 33 -3.59 -0.02 28.44
N GLU A 34 -3.52 1.25 28.82
CA GLU A 34 -3.68 1.65 30.21
C GLU A 34 -5.13 1.39 30.62
N GLU A 35 -5.36 0.30 31.32
CA GLU A 35 -6.58 0.11 32.09
C GLU A 35 -6.55 1.02 33.31
N ALA A 36 -7.43 2.00 33.30
CA ALA A 36 -7.72 2.84 34.48
C ALA A 36 -8.40 1.98 35.55
N HIS A 37 -7.70 1.78 36.65
CA HIS A 37 -8.24 1.26 37.89
C HIS A 37 -9.35 2.17 38.41
N HIS A 38 -10.58 1.66 38.45
CA HIS A 38 -11.56 2.07 39.45
C HIS A 38 -11.71 0.93 40.46
N GLY A 39 -11.30 1.22 41.70
CA GLY A 39 -11.54 0.35 42.82
C GLY A 39 -13.00 0.41 43.26
N ASP A 40 -13.49 -0.75 43.66
CA ASP A 40 -14.40 -0.86 44.80
C ASP A 40 -14.27 -2.23 45.46
N THR A 41 -14.15 -2.14 46.77
CA THR A 41 -14.06 -3.16 47.79
C THR A 41 -15.29 -4.07 47.83
N HIS A 42 -15.09 -5.37 48.02
CA HIS A 42 -15.72 -6.13 49.09
C HIS A 42 -15.11 -7.54 49.26
N SER A 43 -14.86 -7.85 50.54
CA SER A 43 -14.40 -9.05 51.20
C SER A 43 -15.23 -10.31 50.94
N GLU A 44 -14.61 -11.47 51.00
CA GLU A 44 -14.71 -12.55 52.00
C GLU A 44 -14.15 -13.90 51.49
N GLU A 45 -13.23 -14.38 52.32
CA GLU A 45 -12.95 -15.72 52.85
C GLU A 45 -12.86 -16.98 51.98
N ALA A 46 -11.63 -17.48 52.05
CA ALA A 46 -11.20 -18.81 52.53
C ALA A 46 -11.56 -20.08 51.75
N HIS A 47 -10.57 -20.78 51.23
CA HIS A 47 -10.08 -22.03 51.81
C HIS A 47 -8.82 -22.53 51.06
N ALA A 48 -7.80 -22.82 51.82
CA ALA A 48 -6.57 -23.46 51.43
C ALA A 48 -6.80 -24.97 51.19
N VAL A 49 -6.14 -25.50 50.14
CA VAL A 49 -5.63 -26.86 50.16
C VAL A 49 -4.25 -26.86 49.46
N GLU A 50 -3.21 -27.07 50.28
CA GLU A 50 -1.88 -27.48 49.84
C GLU A 50 -1.93 -28.89 49.31
N LEU A 51 -1.25 -29.15 48.17
CA LEU A 51 -0.63 -30.44 47.91
C LEU A 51 0.64 -30.23 47.07
N HIS A 52 1.75 -30.59 47.71
CA HIS A 52 3.07 -30.75 47.13
C HIS A 52 3.09 -31.81 46.06
N ALA A 53 3.79 -31.59 44.95
CA ALA A 53 4.53 -32.59 44.20
C ALA A 53 5.57 -31.92 43.28
N GLU A 54 6.79 -32.04 43.73
CA GLU A 54 8.03 -32.43 43.06
C GLU A 54 8.37 -31.83 41.67
N GLU A 55 9.49 -31.11 41.73
CA GLU A 55 10.35 -30.69 40.62
C GLU A 55 10.81 -31.88 39.80
N SER A 56 10.67 -31.79 38.49
CA SER A 56 11.57 -32.39 37.53
C SER A 56 11.98 -31.37 36.50
N HIS A 57 13.18 -30.84 36.62
CA HIS A 57 13.90 -30.15 35.58
C HIS A 57 14.03 -31.09 34.38
N ASP A 58 13.41 -30.72 33.27
CA ASP A 58 13.76 -31.22 31.95
C ASP A 58 14.12 -30.05 31.08
N ASP A 59 15.43 -29.84 30.93
CA ASP A 59 16.02 -28.89 29.98
C ASP A 59 15.74 -29.39 28.57
N ASN A 60 14.64 -28.99 28.00
CA ASN A 60 14.40 -29.02 26.55
C ASN A 60 14.63 -27.64 25.97
N GLN A 61 15.86 -27.41 25.52
CA GLN A 61 16.17 -26.39 24.53
C GLN A 61 15.38 -26.74 23.24
N GLU A 62 14.16 -26.23 23.12
CA GLU A 62 13.48 -26.19 21.85
C GLU A 62 14.18 -25.16 20.95
N ALA A 63 15.05 -25.68 20.09
CA ALA A 63 15.50 -24.98 18.92
C ALA A 63 14.25 -24.69 18.08
N HIS A 64 13.73 -23.45 18.13
CA HIS A 64 12.74 -22.98 17.18
C HIS A 64 13.39 -22.93 15.79
N SER A 65 13.35 -24.05 15.08
CA SER A 65 13.44 -24.04 13.63
C SER A 65 12.09 -23.56 13.10
N GLU A 66 11.97 -22.27 12.89
CA GLU A 66 10.86 -21.70 12.10
C GLU A 66 11.02 -22.14 10.64
N GLY A 67 10.65 -23.39 10.37
CA GLY A 67 10.42 -23.89 9.04
C GLY A 67 9.08 -23.35 8.56
N HIS A 68 9.08 -22.38 7.66
CA HIS A 68 7.87 -21.92 6.94
C HIS A 68 7.35 -23.03 6.02
N GLY A 69 6.78 -24.08 6.62
CA GLY A 69 6.11 -25.14 5.90
C GLY A 69 4.75 -24.68 5.37
N HIS A 70 4.69 -24.26 4.12
CA HIS A 70 3.42 -24.07 3.41
C HIS A 70 2.63 -25.39 3.43
N GLY A 71 1.63 -25.49 4.29
CA GLY A 71 0.62 -26.55 4.23
C GLY A 71 0.56 -27.55 5.36
N ALA A 72 1.07 -27.26 6.55
CA ALA A 72 0.81 -28.10 7.71
C ALA A 72 -0.71 -28.17 7.97
N PHE A 73 -1.31 -29.36 7.79
CA PHE A 73 -2.71 -29.59 8.09
C PHE A 73 -2.93 -29.49 9.59
N VAL A 74 -3.55 -28.38 10.02
CA VAL A 74 -3.93 -28.19 11.43
C VAL A 74 -5.28 -28.84 11.68
N PRO A 75 -5.41 -29.80 12.62
CA PRO A 75 -6.65 -30.49 12.93
C PRO A 75 -7.78 -29.52 13.31
N ALA A 76 -9.04 -29.92 13.05
CA ALA A 76 -10.21 -29.10 13.37
C ALA A 76 -10.38 -28.84 14.88
N SER A 77 -9.79 -29.69 15.72
CA SER A 77 -9.78 -29.57 17.18
C SER A 77 -8.82 -28.53 17.72
N ASP A 78 -7.78 -28.14 16.94
CA ASP A 78 -6.80 -27.15 17.33
C ASP A 78 -7.18 -25.75 16.80
N THR A 79 -7.97 -25.06 17.57
CA THR A 79 -8.45 -23.71 17.23
C THR A 79 -7.33 -22.66 17.32
N GLU A 80 -6.40 -22.80 18.26
CA GLU A 80 -5.28 -21.84 18.43
C GLU A 80 -4.27 -21.98 17.29
N GLY A 81 -3.90 -23.20 16.93
CA GLY A 81 -3.03 -23.44 15.76
C GLY A 81 -3.65 -22.91 14.47
N ARG A 82 -4.98 -23.03 14.30
CA ARG A 82 -5.68 -22.46 13.15
C ARG A 82 -5.69 -20.93 13.13
N LYS A 83 -5.83 -20.29 14.29
CA LYS A 83 -5.72 -18.82 14.40
C LYS A 83 -4.32 -18.35 14.03
N ALA A 84 -3.29 -19.06 14.49
CA ALA A 84 -1.90 -18.74 14.15
C ALA A 84 -1.67 -18.83 12.63
N VAL A 85 -2.11 -19.92 11.98
CA VAL A 85 -2.02 -20.09 10.52
C VAL A 85 -2.75 -18.97 9.77
N VAL A 86 -3.96 -18.58 10.22
CA VAL A 86 -4.71 -17.50 9.58
C VAL A 86 -3.96 -16.17 9.74
N LYS A 87 -3.44 -15.86 10.93
CA LYS A 87 -2.69 -14.63 11.17
C LYS A 87 -1.45 -14.57 10.26
N GLU A 88 -0.65 -15.62 10.24
CA GLU A 88 0.55 -15.73 9.40
C GLU A 88 0.20 -15.60 7.90
N THR A 89 -0.87 -16.25 7.45
CA THR A 89 -1.35 -16.15 6.06
C THR A 89 -1.73 -14.72 5.70
N VAL A 90 -2.44 -14.01 6.59
CA VAL A 90 -2.84 -12.60 6.37
C VAL A 90 -1.60 -11.71 6.31
N GLU A 91 -0.69 -11.83 7.26
CA GLU A 91 0.54 -11.03 7.31
C GLU A 91 1.41 -11.26 6.07
N HIS A 92 1.63 -12.52 5.69
CA HIS A 92 2.39 -12.88 4.49
C HIS A 92 1.74 -12.36 3.20
N HIS A 93 0.41 -12.40 3.11
CA HIS A 93 -0.30 -11.92 1.93
C HIS A 93 -0.22 -10.40 1.79
N LEU A 94 -0.28 -9.67 2.90
CA LEU A 94 -0.19 -8.21 2.93
C LEU A 94 1.23 -7.70 2.75
N ALA A 95 2.23 -8.46 3.18
CA ALA A 95 3.64 -8.09 3.05
C ALA A 95 4.07 -8.03 1.58
N ASP A 96 5.01 -7.15 1.25
CA ASP A 96 5.68 -7.14 -0.04
C ASP A 96 6.67 -8.31 -0.12
N SER A 97 6.90 -8.87 -1.30
CA SER A 97 7.77 -10.03 -1.49
C SER A 97 8.61 -9.92 -2.76
N TYR A 98 9.70 -10.67 -2.79
CA TYR A 98 10.61 -10.78 -3.96
C TYR A 98 10.15 -11.84 -4.96
N GLU A 99 9.00 -12.46 -4.72
CA GLU A 99 8.39 -13.44 -5.61
C GLU A 99 6.98 -13.02 -5.96
N PHE A 100 6.58 -13.30 -7.18
CA PHE A 100 5.23 -13.02 -7.66
C PHE A 100 4.44 -14.32 -7.69
N HIS A 101 3.50 -14.50 -6.76
CA HIS A 101 2.59 -15.64 -6.73
C HIS A 101 1.31 -15.30 -7.50
N ILE A 102 0.87 -16.20 -8.38
CA ILE A 102 -0.37 -16.05 -9.15
C ILE A 102 -1.52 -16.75 -8.43
N VAL A 103 -1.41 -18.07 -8.24
CA VAL A 103 -2.40 -18.88 -7.49
C VAL A 103 -1.67 -20.07 -6.86
N GLY A 104 -1.79 -20.22 -5.54
CA GLY A 104 -1.14 -21.30 -4.80
C GLY A 104 0.39 -21.33 -5.01
N PRO A 105 0.98 -22.50 -5.34
CA PRO A 105 2.43 -22.61 -5.52
C PRO A 105 2.91 -22.08 -6.89
N VAL A 106 2.00 -21.63 -7.76
CA VAL A 106 2.37 -21.13 -9.08
C VAL A 106 2.80 -19.68 -8.97
N GLY A 107 4.09 -19.44 -9.11
CA GLY A 107 4.70 -18.12 -9.10
C GLY A 107 5.95 -18.07 -9.95
N PHE A 108 6.55 -16.90 -10.06
CA PHE A 108 7.85 -16.72 -10.69
C PHE A 108 8.72 -15.80 -9.85
N PRO A 109 10.04 -16.07 -9.82
CA PRO A 109 10.99 -15.26 -9.08
C PRO A 109 11.20 -13.92 -9.78
N LEU A 110 11.36 -12.87 -8.98
CA LEU A 110 11.64 -11.53 -9.46
C LEU A 110 13.14 -11.20 -9.36
N PRO A 111 13.66 -10.26 -10.17
CA PRO A 111 15.05 -9.87 -10.10
C PRO A 111 15.33 -9.07 -8.81
N VAL A 112 16.33 -9.52 -8.06
CA VAL A 112 16.88 -8.85 -6.89
C VAL A 112 18.08 -8.01 -7.32
N ILE A 113 18.08 -6.74 -6.93
CA ILE A 113 19.09 -5.75 -7.27
C ILE A 113 19.60 -5.11 -5.98
N LEU A 114 20.79 -5.49 -5.53
CA LEU A 114 21.41 -4.98 -4.32
C LEU A 114 22.65 -4.14 -4.64
N PHE A 115 22.89 -3.13 -3.83
CA PHE A 115 24.12 -2.37 -3.85
C PHE A 115 24.88 -2.58 -2.53
N ASP A 116 25.86 -3.49 -2.57
CA ASP A 116 26.77 -3.81 -1.46
C ASP A 116 28.18 -3.99 -2.04
N ASN A 117 29.04 -2.99 -1.83
CA ASN A 117 30.40 -2.93 -2.41
C ASN A 117 30.43 -3.14 -3.95
N GLY A 118 29.33 -2.81 -4.63
CA GLY A 118 29.11 -2.99 -6.06
C GLY A 118 27.66 -3.39 -6.35
N LEU A 119 27.26 -3.33 -7.61
CA LEU A 119 25.94 -3.72 -8.04
C LEU A 119 25.86 -5.26 -8.16
N LYS A 120 24.96 -5.89 -7.42
CA LYS A 120 24.68 -7.32 -7.46
C LYS A 120 23.29 -7.56 -7.99
N VAL A 121 23.16 -8.33 -9.06
CA VAL A 121 21.86 -8.63 -9.69
C VAL A 121 21.74 -10.15 -9.79
N PHE A 122 20.66 -10.69 -9.22
CA PHE A 122 20.36 -12.12 -9.24
C PHE A 122 18.85 -12.38 -9.15
N SER A 123 18.44 -13.63 -9.31
CA SER A 123 17.04 -14.03 -9.19
C SER A 123 16.70 -14.35 -7.73
N SER A 124 15.51 -13.96 -7.28
CA SER A 124 14.99 -14.33 -5.95
C SER A 124 14.83 -15.85 -5.76
N ALA A 125 14.82 -16.62 -6.84
CA ALA A 125 14.85 -18.10 -6.75
C ALA A 125 15.98 -18.66 -5.91
N LYS A 126 17.09 -17.91 -5.73
CA LYS A 126 18.20 -18.32 -4.85
C LYS A 126 17.83 -18.35 -3.37
N PHE A 127 16.77 -17.69 -2.97
CA PHE A 127 16.27 -17.71 -1.61
C PHE A 127 15.34 -18.90 -1.33
N HIS A 128 14.96 -19.71 -2.33
CA HIS A 128 14.03 -20.85 -2.19
C HIS A 128 12.83 -20.51 -1.30
N HIS A 129 12.05 -19.50 -1.70
CA HIS A 129 10.90 -18.95 -0.96
C HIS A 129 11.25 -18.30 0.39
N GLY A 130 12.49 -17.87 0.58
CA GLY A 130 12.98 -17.26 1.82
C GLY A 130 13.58 -18.24 2.84
N GLU A 131 13.61 -19.55 2.51
CA GLU A 131 14.10 -20.61 3.39
C GLU A 131 15.62 -20.83 3.29
N SER A 132 16.28 -20.25 2.30
CA SER A 132 17.71 -20.48 2.09
C SER A 132 18.52 -19.19 1.94
N VAL A 133 19.81 -19.32 2.25
CA VAL A 133 20.80 -18.27 2.09
C VAL A 133 21.23 -18.21 0.62
N ALA A 134 21.19 -17.02 0.03
CA ALA A 134 21.67 -16.77 -1.31
C ALA A 134 23.14 -16.36 -1.29
N GLU A 135 24.01 -17.16 -1.90
CA GLU A 135 25.40 -16.78 -2.15
C GLU A 135 25.52 -16.01 -3.47
N VAL A 136 26.09 -14.81 -3.40
CA VAL A 136 26.33 -13.95 -4.57
C VAL A 136 27.66 -13.22 -4.40
N ASP A 137 28.61 -13.50 -5.31
CA ASP A 137 29.94 -12.87 -5.34
C ASP A 137 30.68 -12.93 -4.00
N GLY A 138 30.60 -14.08 -3.31
CA GLY A 138 31.28 -14.32 -2.04
C GLY A 138 30.66 -13.62 -0.83
N SER A 139 29.45 -13.10 -0.98
CA SER A 139 28.62 -12.56 0.11
C SER A 139 27.34 -13.37 0.23
N TYR A 140 26.86 -13.52 1.46
CA TYR A 140 25.68 -14.29 1.78
C TYR A 140 24.52 -13.35 2.17
N TYR A 141 23.34 -13.66 1.69
CA TYR A 141 22.12 -12.88 1.94
C TYR A 141 20.97 -13.78 2.34
N VAL A 142 20.14 -13.30 3.26
CA VAL A 142 18.92 -13.98 3.70
C VAL A 142 17.74 -13.01 3.67
N VAL A 143 16.55 -13.51 3.37
CA VAL A 143 15.30 -12.76 3.52
C VAL A 143 14.74 -13.00 4.90
N HIS A 144 14.61 -11.93 5.70
CA HIS A 144 14.03 -11.98 7.03
C HIS A 144 12.99 -10.88 7.17
N HIS A 145 11.76 -11.25 7.56
CA HIS A 145 10.61 -10.32 7.62
C HIS A 145 10.44 -9.44 6.37
N GLY A 146 10.58 -10.05 5.17
CA GLY A 146 10.41 -9.36 3.90
C GLY A 146 11.51 -8.36 3.53
N LYS A 147 12.66 -8.38 4.24
CA LYS A 147 13.84 -7.53 3.96
C LYS A 147 15.08 -8.41 3.78
N ILE A 148 15.99 -7.96 2.92
CA ILE A 148 17.26 -8.67 2.68
C ILE A 148 18.32 -8.16 3.63
N TYR A 149 18.97 -9.10 4.34
CA TYR A 149 20.09 -8.86 5.25
C TYR A 149 21.32 -9.60 4.76
N LYS A 150 22.49 -9.01 5.01
CA LYS A 150 23.76 -9.68 4.83
C LYS A 150 24.02 -10.60 6.02
N THR A 151 24.49 -11.80 5.76
CA THR A 151 24.66 -12.84 6.76
C THR A 151 25.92 -13.66 6.51
N ASP A 152 26.14 -14.69 7.30
CA ASP A 152 27.13 -15.76 7.11
C ASP A 152 26.56 -16.90 6.24
N ALA A 153 27.35 -17.94 6.04
CA ALA A 153 26.97 -19.11 5.25
C ALA A 153 25.84 -19.92 5.92
N GLU A 154 25.66 -19.78 7.23
CA GLU A 154 24.64 -20.46 8.03
C GLU A 154 23.32 -19.67 8.07
N GLY A 155 23.31 -18.41 7.62
CA GLY A 155 22.09 -17.57 7.61
C GLY A 155 21.77 -16.92 8.95
N THR A 156 22.77 -16.77 9.84
CA THR A 156 22.57 -16.28 11.20
C THR A 156 22.09 -14.83 11.21
N ILE A 157 20.95 -14.57 11.87
CA ILE A 157 20.46 -13.24 12.19
C ILE A 157 20.79 -12.93 13.64
N THR A 158 21.49 -11.84 13.86
CA THR A 158 21.81 -11.32 15.19
C THR A 158 20.80 -10.26 15.60
N TYR A 159 20.39 -10.25 16.88
CA TYR A 159 19.39 -9.34 17.40
C TYR A 159 19.99 -8.46 18.50
N ASP A 160 19.47 -7.24 18.63
CA ASP A 160 19.73 -6.36 19.76
C ASP A 160 18.86 -6.69 20.98
N GLU A 161 19.00 -5.92 22.07
CA GLU A 161 18.20 -6.07 23.31
C GLU A 161 16.69 -5.84 23.08
N HIS A 162 16.31 -5.22 21.96
CA HIS A 162 14.92 -4.94 21.58
C HIS A 162 14.41 -5.89 20.48
N HIS A 163 15.10 -7.02 20.24
CA HIS A 163 14.78 -7.99 19.19
C HIS A 163 14.80 -7.42 17.76
N HIS A 164 15.56 -6.34 17.50
CA HIS A 164 15.76 -5.85 16.14
C HIS A 164 16.98 -6.51 15.50
N PRO A 165 16.90 -6.96 14.23
CA PRO A 165 18.05 -7.50 13.51
C PRO A 165 19.17 -6.47 13.40
N THR A 166 20.39 -6.84 13.82
CA THR A 166 21.58 -5.98 13.75
C THR A 166 22.45 -6.20 12.52
N ASN A 167 22.10 -7.20 11.71
CA ASN A 167 22.81 -7.51 10.47
C ASN A 167 22.78 -6.32 9.50
N GLU A 168 23.86 -6.17 8.72
CA GLU A 168 23.98 -5.12 7.70
C GLU A 168 22.88 -5.25 6.65
N LYS A 169 22.17 -4.14 6.37
CA LYS A 169 21.18 -4.04 5.28
C LYS A 169 21.84 -3.45 4.05
N PRO A 170 21.99 -4.18 2.94
CA PRO A 170 22.40 -3.58 1.68
C PRO A 170 21.35 -2.60 1.16
N LEU A 171 21.74 -1.65 0.32
CA LEU A 171 20.78 -0.83 -0.40
C LEU A 171 20.02 -1.71 -1.40
N ASP A 172 18.71 -1.80 -1.22
CA ASP A 172 17.85 -2.68 -1.98
C ASP A 172 17.04 -1.89 -3.03
N PHE A 173 17.29 -2.19 -4.31
CA PHE A 173 16.57 -1.67 -5.47
C PHE A 173 15.83 -2.79 -6.22
N SER A 174 15.55 -3.88 -5.55
CA SER A 174 14.92 -5.05 -6.14
C SER A 174 13.52 -4.77 -6.67
N ILE A 175 13.14 -5.51 -7.69
CA ILE A 175 11.77 -5.48 -8.19
C ILE A 175 10.94 -6.42 -7.32
N THR A 176 10.21 -5.84 -6.36
CA THR A 176 9.24 -6.58 -5.53
C THR A 176 7.93 -6.80 -6.28
N LYS A 177 7.03 -7.62 -5.73
CA LYS A 177 5.69 -7.86 -6.33
C LYS A 177 4.91 -6.56 -6.56
N ASN A 178 5.02 -5.58 -5.63
CA ASN A 178 4.35 -4.29 -5.76
C ASN A 178 4.93 -3.47 -6.90
N VAL A 179 6.26 -3.38 -7.00
CA VAL A 179 6.95 -2.66 -8.08
C VAL A 179 6.65 -3.30 -9.44
N PHE A 180 6.69 -4.64 -9.52
CA PHE A 180 6.31 -5.36 -10.73
C PHE A 180 4.88 -5.03 -11.17
N MET A 181 3.92 -5.03 -10.22
CA MET A 181 2.52 -4.71 -10.55
C MET A 181 2.31 -3.27 -10.98
N ILE A 182 3.04 -2.32 -10.40
CA ILE A 182 3.04 -0.91 -10.82
C ILE A 182 3.51 -0.78 -12.28
N ILE A 183 4.64 -1.42 -12.62
CA ILE A 183 5.19 -1.40 -13.97
C ILE A 183 4.22 -2.07 -14.95
N PHE A 184 3.71 -3.25 -14.59
CA PHE A 184 2.74 -3.98 -15.40
C PHE A 184 1.50 -3.14 -15.68
N MET A 185 0.94 -2.49 -14.65
CA MET A 185 -0.25 -1.66 -14.78
C MET A 185 0.01 -0.40 -15.62
N ALA A 186 1.17 0.22 -15.46
CA ALA A 186 1.57 1.38 -16.28
C ALA A 186 1.69 0.99 -17.78
N VAL A 187 2.31 -0.14 -18.07
CA VAL A 187 2.43 -0.69 -19.44
C VAL A 187 1.06 -1.06 -19.99
N PHE A 188 0.23 -1.74 -19.19
CA PHE A 188 -1.15 -2.08 -19.55
C PHE A 188 -1.96 -0.84 -19.93
N MET A 189 -1.95 0.18 -19.09
CA MET A 189 -2.62 1.46 -19.33
C MET A 189 -2.10 2.14 -20.61
N PHE A 190 -0.79 2.14 -20.82
CA PHE A 190 -0.19 2.71 -22.03
C PHE A 190 -0.74 2.07 -23.29
N PHE A 191 -0.75 0.74 -23.37
CA PHE A 191 -1.27 0.03 -24.52
C PHE A 191 -2.79 0.17 -24.68
N LEU A 192 -3.53 0.15 -23.56
CA LEU A 192 -4.97 0.34 -23.56
C LEU A 192 -5.36 1.70 -24.16
N PHE A 193 -4.80 2.80 -23.62
CA PHE A 193 -5.12 4.15 -24.11
C PHE A 193 -4.56 4.43 -25.50
N ARG A 194 -3.39 3.86 -25.85
CA ARG A 194 -2.85 3.92 -27.22
C ARG A 194 -3.79 3.22 -28.20
N GLY A 195 -4.33 2.06 -27.81
CA GLY A 195 -5.32 1.32 -28.62
C GLY A 195 -6.59 2.12 -28.84
N VAL A 196 -7.15 2.68 -27.79
CA VAL A 196 -8.33 3.56 -27.85
C VAL A 196 -8.06 4.77 -28.76
N ALA A 197 -6.94 5.45 -28.55
CA ALA A 197 -6.58 6.63 -29.37
C ALA A 197 -6.38 6.31 -30.86
N LYS A 198 -5.87 5.13 -31.19
CA LYS A 198 -5.73 4.67 -32.60
C LYS A 198 -7.10 4.48 -33.26
N THR A 199 -8.08 4.01 -32.52
CA THR A 199 -9.44 3.80 -33.04
C THR A 199 -10.07 5.10 -33.52
N TYR A 200 -9.92 6.19 -32.77
CA TYR A 200 -10.44 7.52 -33.18
C TYR A 200 -9.76 8.14 -34.40
N LYS A 201 -8.57 7.65 -34.78
CA LYS A 201 -7.95 8.09 -36.02
C LYS A 201 -8.55 7.43 -37.26
N ASN A 202 -9.09 6.21 -37.10
CA ASN A 202 -9.53 5.40 -38.21
C ASN A 202 -11.06 5.33 -38.36
N SER A 203 -11.81 5.67 -37.32
CA SER A 203 -13.28 5.55 -37.31
C SER A 203 -13.87 6.57 -36.35
N LEU A 204 -15.06 7.07 -36.65
CA LEU A 204 -15.85 7.92 -35.75
C LEU A 204 -16.53 7.11 -34.63
N VAL A 205 -16.57 5.77 -34.78
CA VAL A 205 -17.16 4.88 -33.79
C VAL A 205 -16.06 4.28 -32.92
N PRO A 206 -16.13 4.47 -31.59
CA PRO A 206 -15.12 3.95 -30.68
C PRO A 206 -15.13 2.41 -30.64
N SER A 207 -13.96 1.81 -30.37
CA SER A 207 -13.83 0.38 -30.09
C SER A 207 -14.64 -0.03 -28.85
N LYS A 208 -14.79 -1.35 -28.57
CA LYS A 208 -15.48 -1.81 -27.36
C LYS A 208 -14.88 -1.21 -26.09
N ALA A 209 -13.55 -1.17 -25.99
CA ALA A 209 -12.86 -0.52 -24.87
C ALA A 209 -13.08 1.00 -24.86
N GLY A 210 -13.08 1.65 -26.01
CA GLY A 210 -13.40 3.07 -26.12
C GLY A 210 -14.78 3.41 -25.61
N ARG A 211 -15.81 2.63 -25.95
CA ARG A 211 -17.19 2.83 -25.45
C ARG A 211 -17.31 2.77 -23.92
N PHE A 212 -16.49 1.95 -23.29
CA PHE A 212 -16.48 1.86 -21.82
C PHE A 212 -15.70 3.01 -21.18
N LEU A 213 -14.54 3.38 -21.75
CA LEU A 213 -13.66 4.40 -21.16
C LEU A 213 -14.11 5.84 -21.46
N GLU A 214 -14.75 6.06 -22.62
CA GLU A 214 -15.18 7.40 -23.04
C GLU A 214 -16.13 8.09 -22.06
N PRO A 215 -17.20 7.45 -21.54
CA PRO A 215 -18.08 8.04 -20.53
C PRO A 215 -17.32 8.45 -19.28
N LEU A 216 -16.33 7.66 -18.84
CA LEU A 216 -15.52 7.97 -17.67
C LEU A 216 -14.57 9.15 -17.92
N ILE A 217 -13.97 9.21 -19.11
CA ILE A 217 -13.10 10.32 -19.52
C ILE A 217 -13.90 11.63 -19.57
N VAL A 218 -15.11 11.57 -20.15
CA VAL A 218 -16.03 12.71 -20.22
C VAL A 218 -16.47 13.12 -18.84
N PHE A 219 -16.84 12.17 -17.98
CA PHE A 219 -17.19 12.42 -16.58
C PHE A 219 -16.07 13.14 -15.82
N ILE A 220 -14.83 12.65 -15.91
CA ILE A 220 -13.68 13.30 -15.24
C ILE A 220 -13.46 14.73 -15.78
N ARG A 221 -13.68 14.94 -17.09
CA ARG A 221 -13.55 16.27 -17.68
C ARG A 221 -14.63 17.22 -17.19
N ASP A 222 -15.89 16.81 -17.29
CA ASP A 222 -17.03 17.70 -17.14
C ASP A 222 -17.44 17.90 -15.67
N GLU A 223 -17.32 16.84 -14.85
CA GLU A 223 -17.73 16.87 -13.45
C GLU A 223 -16.58 17.15 -12.48
N ILE A 224 -15.32 16.93 -12.90
CA ILE A 224 -14.17 17.11 -12.00
C ILE A 224 -13.24 18.22 -12.48
N ALA A 225 -12.72 18.12 -13.73
CA ALA A 225 -11.66 19.01 -14.16
C ALA A 225 -12.15 20.43 -14.47
N ILE A 226 -13.24 20.57 -15.21
CA ILE A 226 -13.77 21.89 -15.60
C ILE A 226 -14.31 22.66 -14.38
N PRO A 227 -15.16 22.07 -13.50
CA PRO A 227 -15.71 22.81 -12.37
C PRO A 227 -14.65 23.28 -11.36
N ASN A 228 -13.61 22.48 -11.13
CA ASN A 228 -12.61 22.78 -10.10
C ASN A 228 -11.42 23.61 -10.61
N ILE A 229 -11.00 23.44 -11.87
CA ILE A 229 -9.78 24.09 -12.40
C ILE A 229 -10.15 25.26 -13.35
N GLY A 230 -11.37 25.25 -13.88
CA GLY A 230 -11.85 26.22 -14.85
C GLY A 230 -11.49 25.89 -16.31
N GLU A 231 -12.29 26.40 -17.25
CA GLU A 231 -12.15 26.12 -18.69
C GLU A 231 -10.80 26.52 -19.29
N LYS A 232 -10.17 27.57 -18.75
CA LYS A 232 -8.88 28.08 -19.24
C LYS A 232 -7.72 27.10 -18.97
N HIS A 233 -7.72 26.41 -17.82
CA HIS A 233 -6.55 25.71 -17.31
C HIS A 233 -6.71 24.19 -17.26
N TYR A 234 -7.92 23.61 -17.26
CA TYR A 234 -8.16 22.19 -17.10
C TYR A 234 -7.38 21.31 -18.10
N LYS A 235 -7.19 21.77 -19.34
CA LYS A 235 -6.50 21.01 -20.40
C LYS A 235 -5.05 20.66 -20.03
N ARG A 236 -4.40 21.48 -19.21
CA ARG A 236 -3.04 21.27 -18.74
C ARG A 236 -2.95 20.09 -17.78
N TYR A 237 -3.94 19.96 -16.89
CA TYR A 237 -3.96 18.96 -15.81
C TYR A 237 -4.74 17.70 -16.16
N MET A 238 -5.57 17.75 -17.22
CA MET A 238 -6.43 16.65 -17.63
C MET A 238 -5.67 15.34 -17.83
N SER A 239 -4.46 15.39 -18.42
CA SER A 239 -3.65 14.19 -18.63
C SER A 239 -3.22 13.54 -17.31
N PHE A 240 -2.88 14.35 -16.30
CA PHE A 240 -2.53 13.87 -14.96
C PHE A 240 -3.75 13.29 -14.24
N LEU A 241 -4.88 14.01 -14.24
CA LEU A 241 -6.11 13.56 -13.59
C LEU A 241 -6.61 12.23 -14.14
N LEU A 242 -6.58 12.06 -15.47
CA LEU A 242 -6.92 10.79 -16.11
C LEU A 242 -5.94 9.69 -15.72
N THR A 243 -4.65 9.99 -15.73
CA THR A 243 -3.63 8.98 -15.39
C THR A 243 -3.84 8.50 -13.95
N ILE A 244 -3.99 9.41 -12.98
CA ILE A 244 -4.08 9.03 -11.58
C ILE A 244 -5.39 8.32 -11.27
N PHE A 245 -6.50 8.74 -11.88
CA PHE A 245 -7.79 8.09 -11.73
C PHE A 245 -7.74 6.62 -12.18
N PHE A 246 -7.34 6.38 -13.43
CA PHE A 246 -7.30 5.03 -13.96
C PHE A 246 -6.22 4.18 -13.31
N PHE A 247 -5.09 4.78 -12.94
CA PHE A 247 -4.01 4.07 -12.27
C PHE A 247 -4.44 3.55 -10.90
N ILE A 248 -5.03 4.41 -10.05
CA ILE A 248 -5.54 4.00 -8.74
C ILE A 248 -6.67 2.99 -8.92
N TRP A 249 -7.60 3.25 -9.82
CA TRP A 249 -8.74 2.35 -10.02
C TRP A 249 -8.31 0.96 -10.47
N PHE A 250 -7.44 0.87 -11.48
CA PHE A 250 -6.97 -0.41 -11.98
C PHE A 250 -6.07 -1.15 -11.00
N LEU A 251 -5.23 -0.45 -10.23
CA LEU A 251 -4.45 -1.07 -9.17
C LEU A 251 -5.34 -1.66 -8.07
N ASN A 252 -6.35 -0.92 -7.64
CA ASN A 252 -7.29 -1.40 -6.64
C ASN A 252 -8.10 -2.60 -7.16
N LEU A 253 -8.55 -2.56 -8.42
CA LEU A 253 -9.22 -3.71 -9.05
C LEU A 253 -8.29 -4.92 -9.15
N ALA A 254 -7.03 -4.71 -9.52
CA ALA A 254 -6.04 -5.79 -9.60
C ALA A 254 -5.78 -6.43 -8.23
N GLY A 255 -5.76 -5.62 -7.15
CA GLY A 255 -5.65 -6.11 -5.78
C GLY A 255 -6.79 -7.03 -5.36
N MET A 256 -8.00 -6.79 -5.86
CA MET A 256 -9.17 -7.64 -5.60
C MET A 256 -9.19 -8.93 -6.43
N THR A 257 -8.30 -9.09 -7.40
CA THR A 257 -8.18 -10.33 -8.17
C THR A 257 -7.42 -11.41 -7.38
N PRO A 258 -7.46 -12.69 -7.80
CA PRO A 258 -6.66 -13.75 -7.19
C PRO A 258 -5.14 -13.50 -7.20
N LEU A 259 -4.68 -12.52 -7.97
CA LEU A 259 -3.28 -12.07 -7.95
C LEU A 259 -2.87 -11.46 -6.59
N GLY A 260 -3.85 -10.97 -5.82
CA GLY A 260 -3.70 -10.57 -4.42
C GLY A 260 -2.66 -9.49 -4.12
N VAL A 261 -2.31 -8.65 -5.11
CA VAL A 261 -1.28 -7.64 -4.92
C VAL A 261 -1.90 -6.33 -4.46
N ASN A 262 -1.86 -6.09 -3.16
CA ASN A 262 -2.39 -4.86 -2.55
C ASN A 262 -1.38 -3.70 -2.64
N VAL A 263 -1.15 -3.20 -3.86
CA VAL A 263 -0.17 -2.13 -4.12
C VAL A 263 -0.50 -0.84 -3.39
N THR A 264 -1.75 -0.43 -3.36
CA THR A 264 -2.20 0.81 -2.70
C THR A 264 -2.36 0.66 -1.19
N GLY A 265 -2.31 -0.56 -0.65
CA GLY A 265 -2.11 -0.87 0.76
C GLY A 265 -0.64 -0.77 1.21
N ASN A 266 0.27 -0.39 0.32
CA ASN A 266 1.65 -0.05 0.67
C ASN A 266 1.77 1.46 0.87
N ILE A 267 2.17 1.89 2.07
CA ILE A 267 2.24 3.31 2.43
C ILE A 267 3.24 4.09 1.55
N ALA A 268 4.36 3.48 1.14
CA ALA A 268 5.36 4.12 0.29
C ALA A 268 4.78 4.50 -1.08
N VAL A 269 3.93 3.63 -1.66
CA VAL A 269 3.26 3.90 -2.94
C VAL A 269 2.26 5.04 -2.80
N THR A 270 1.43 5.01 -1.76
CA THR A 270 0.40 6.03 -1.54
C THR A 270 0.99 7.40 -1.20
N VAL A 271 2.06 7.44 -0.39
CA VAL A 271 2.84 8.67 -0.13
C VAL A 271 3.42 9.22 -1.44
N SER A 272 4.01 8.37 -2.29
CA SER A 272 4.59 8.80 -3.56
C SER A 272 3.55 9.43 -4.49
N LEU A 273 2.34 8.86 -4.59
CA LEU A 273 1.23 9.42 -5.36
C LEU A 273 0.75 10.77 -4.81
N ALA A 274 0.63 10.86 -3.49
CA ALA A 274 0.22 12.10 -2.83
C ALA A 274 1.28 13.19 -2.96
N LEU A 275 2.56 12.87 -2.78
CA LEU A 275 3.67 13.80 -2.97
C LEU A 275 3.78 14.27 -4.41
N MET A 276 3.58 13.38 -5.40
CA MET A 276 3.58 13.79 -6.80
C MET A 276 2.46 14.81 -7.08
N THR A 277 1.25 14.58 -6.57
CA THR A 277 0.14 15.54 -6.66
C THR A 277 0.50 16.85 -5.97
N PHE A 278 1.09 16.78 -4.79
CA PHE A 278 1.56 17.94 -4.03
C PHE A 278 2.59 18.76 -4.80
N PHE A 279 3.65 18.14 -5.32
CA PHE A 279 4.68 18.85 -6.08
C PHE A 279 4.11 19.50 -7.34
N ILE A 280 3.25 18.81 -8.10
CA ILE A 280 2.59 19.40 -9.26
C ILE A 280 1.76 20.62 -8.85
N THR A 281 1.05 20.57 -7.72
CA THR A 281 0.30 21.70 -7.17
C THR A 281 1.22 22.88 -6.86
N GLN A 282 2.31 22.64 -6.10
CA GLN A 282 3.23 23.68 -5.67
C GLN A 282 3.96 24.35 -6.86
N PHE A 283 4.44 23.55 -7.82
CA PHE A 283 5.09 24.08 -9.03
C PHE A 283 4.11 24.74 -10.02
N SER A 284 2.82 24.51 -9.87
CA SER A 284 1.78 25.18 -10.66
C SER A 284 1.27 26.46 -10.02
N GLY A 285 1.60 26.67 -8.74
CA GLY A 285 1.15 27.82 -7.96
C GLY A 285 1.60 29.13 -8.57
N LYS A 286 0.63 30.01 -8.89
CA LYS A 286 0.85 31.37 -9.36
C LYS A 286 1.26 32.28 -8.20
N LYS A 287 1.65 33.52 -8.53
CA LYS A 287 2.01 34.52 -7.52
C LYS A 287 0.88 34.76 -6.51
N ASP A 288 -0.36 34.78 -6.97
CA ASP A 288 -1.54 35.02 -6.12
C ASP A 288 -1.75 33.89 -5.12
N TYR A 289 -1.51 32.63 -5.53
CA TYR A 289 -1.51 31.46 -4.66
C TYR A 289 -0.51 31.59 -3.49
N TRP A 290 0.73 31.92 -3.80
CA TRP A 290 1.78 32.11 -2.79
C TRP A 290 1.52 33.35 -1.92
N MET A 291 0.98 34.41 -2.52
CA MET A 291 0.61 35.61 -1.79
C MET A 291 -0.56 35.33 -0.83
N HIS A 292 -1.52 34.49 -1.21
CA HIS A 292 -2.62 34.07 -0.33
C HIS A 292 -2.10 33.27 0.87
N ILE A 293 -1.13 32.39 0.68
CA ILE A 293 -0.53 31.58 1.75
C ILE A 293 0.24 32.45 2.75
N PHE A 294 1.12 33.32 2.28
CA PHE A 294 2.02 34.10 3.14
C PHE A 294 1.48 35.46 3.56
N TRP A 295 0.63 36.05 2.73
CA TRP A 295 0.18 37.43 2.93
C TRP A 295 -1.28 37.60 2.50
N MET A 296 -2.18 36.96 3.20
CA MET A 296 -3.62 36.98 2.86
C MET A 296 -4.16 38.41 2.74
N PRO A 297 -4.66 38.86 1.57
CA PRO A 297 -5.26 40.17 1.39
C PRO A 297 -6.58 40.27 2.17
N GLY A 298 -6.91 41.50 2.63
CA GLY A 298 -8.18 41.75 3.36
C GLY A 298 -8.17 41.42 4.85
N VAL A 299 -7.08 40.88 5.40
CA VAL A 299 -6.96 40.57 6.84
C VAL A 299 -6.13 41.62 7.56
N PRO A 300 -6.47 42.00 8.83
CA PRO A 300 -5.67 42.87 9.67
C PRO A 300 -4.24 42.35 9.81
N VAL A 301 -3.26 43.26 9.74
CA VAL A 301 -1.81 42.93 9.69
C VAL A 301 -1.37 42.05 10.87
N LEU A 302 -1.97 42.26 12.05
CA LEU A 302 -1.66 41.50 13.27
C LEU A 302 -2.03 40.01 13.16
N LEU A 303 -3.08 39.65 12.41
CA LEU A 303 -3.55 38.26 12.25
C LEU A 303 -2.87 37.52 11.08
N ARG A 304 -2.24 38.21 10.17
CA ARG A 304 -1.58 37.61 8.99
C ARG A 304 -0.55 36.54 9.33
N PRO A 305 0.37 36.75 10.31
CA PRO A 305 1.35 35.70 10.64
C PRO A 305 0.71 34.41 11.16
N VAL A 306 -0.36 34.57 11.96
CA VAL A 306 -1.09 33.41 12.51
C VAL A 306 -1.77 32.62 11.38
N LEU A 307 -2.43 33.32 10.46
CA LEU A 307 -3.09 32.67 9.32
C LEU A 307 -2.06 32.02 8.36
N ALA A 308 -0.92 32.67 8.14
CA ALA A 308 0.15 32.08 7.30
C ALA A 308 0.66 30.75 7.87
N VAL A 309 0.81 30.64 9.20
CA VAL A 309 1.21 29.39 9.86
C VAL A 309 0.12 28.32 9.67
N ILE A 310 -1.16 28.68 9.84
CA ILE A 310 -2.28 27.76 9.67
C ILE A 310 -2.33 27.25 8.22
N GLU A 311 -2.16 28.14 7.23
CA GLU A 311 -2.17 27.77 5.81
C GLU A 311 -0.98 26.89 5.45
N LEU A 312 0.21 27.17 6.02
CA LEU A 312 1.40 26.34 5.84
C LEU A 312 1.20 24.92 6.42
N ILE A 313 0.59 24.81 7.59
CA ILE A 313 0.20 23.50 8.16
C ILE A 313 -0.79 22.82 7.22
N GLY A 314 -1.78 23.54 6.71
CA GLY A 314 -2.75 23.05 5.73
C GLY A 314 -2.10 22.45 4.49
N LEU A 315 -1.00 23.05 3.99
CA LEU A 315 -0.25 22.51 2.85
C LEU A 315 0.32 21.11 3.11
N VAL A 316 0.81 20.85 4.32
CA VAL A 316 1.37 19.55 4.71
C VAL A 316 0.26 18.53 4.98
N VAL A 317 -0.84 18.97 5.61
CA VAL A 317 -1.99 18.10 5.93
C VAL A 317 -2.69 17.58 4.68
N LYS A 318 -2.73 18.35 3.59
CA LYS A 318 -3.37 17.95 2.32
C LYS A 318 -2.81 16.62 1.76
N PRO A 319 -1.51 16.47 1.47
CA PRO A 319 -0.94 15.21 0.96
C PRO A 319 -1.02 14.08 2.01
N PHE A 320 -0.86 14.40 3.29
CA PHE A 320 -0.98 13.43 4.37
C PHE A 320 -2.38 12.81 4.44
N SER A 321 -3.44 13.64 4.42
CA SER A 321 -4.82 13.17 4.39
C SER A 321 -5.12 12.31 3.16
N LEU A 322 -4.57 12.68 2.00
CA LEU A 322 -4.73 11.95 0.75
C LEU A 322 -4.08 10.56 0.82
N THR A 323 -2.87 10.50 1.39
CA THR A 323 -2.13 9.26 1.64
C THR A 323 -2.88 8.31 2.57
N ILE A 324 -3.25 8.79 3.77
CA ILE A 324 -3.90 7.94 4.77
C ILE A 324 -5.22 7.39 4.24
N ARG A 325 -6.01 8.20 3.56
CA ARG A 325 -7.29 7.77 3.01
C ARG A 325 -7.13 6.62 2.02
N LEU A 326 -6.16 6.74 1.08
CA LEU A 326 -5.93 5.70 0.09
C LEU A 326 -5.38 4.43 0.76
N TYR A 327 -4.37 4.58 1.61
CA TYR A 327 -3.73 3.49 2.33
C TYR A 327 -4.70 2.74 3.25
N ALA A 328 -5.38 3.47 4.16
CA ALA A 328 -6.21 2.87 5.18
C ALA A 328 -7.42 2.11 4.59
N ASN A 329 -8.08 2.68 3.57
CA ASN A 329 -9.23 2.02 2.96
C ASN A 329 -8.85 0.69 2.31
N MET A 330 -7.72 0.65 1.57
CA MET A 330 -7.30 -0.57 0.90
C MET A 330 -6.74 -1.61 1.86
N LEU A 331 -5.96 -1.17 2.86
CA LEU A 331 -5.44 -2.10 3.87
C LEU A 331 -6.58 -2.70 4.69
N ALA A 332 -7.49 -1.86 5.21
CA ALA A 332 -8.61 -2.32 6.02
C ALA A 332 -9.55 -3.26 5.25
N GLY A 333 -9.88 -2.95 4.00
CA GLY A 333 -10.71 -3.80 3.14
C GLY A 333 -10.12 -5.20 2.98
N HIS A 334 -8.82 -5.28 2.62
CA HIS A 334 -8.12 -6.56 2.47
C HIS A 334 -8.04 -7.36 3.78
N VAL A 335 -7.66 -6.70 4.89
CA VAL A 335 -7.57 -7.36 6.20
C VAL A 335 -8.92 -7.93 6.63
N VAL A 336 -10.00 -7.17 6.47
CA VAL A 336 -11.34 -7.62 6.86
C VAL A 336 -11.79 -8.82 6.03
N ILE A 337 -11.63 -8.78 4.71
CA ILE A 337 -12.00 -9.90 3.83
C ILE A 337 -11.20 -11.15 4.18
N MET A 338 -9.90 -11.04 4.32
CA MET A 338 -9.04 -12.18 4.67
C MET A 338 -9.34 -12.73 6.06
N SER A 339 -9.65 -11.86 7.03
CA SER A 339 -10.02 -12.29 8.38
C SER A 339 -11.33 -13.10 8.38
N ILE A 340 -12.33 -12.69 7.59
CA ILE A 340 -13.60 -13.42 7.49
C ILE A 340 -13.41 -14.74 6.75
N LEU A 341 -12.59 -14.80 5.71
CA LEU A 341 -12.20 -16.06 5.08
C LEU A 341 -11.47 -16.97 6.06
N GLY A 342 -10.59 -16.39 6.89
CA GLY A 342 -9.92 -17.11 7.97
C GLY A 342 -10.88 -17.69 9.00
N LEU A 343 -11.98 -17.00 9.33
CA LEU A 343 -13.00 -17.53 10.24
C LEU A 343 -13.67 -18.79 9.68
N ILE A 344 -13.90 -18.89 8.36
CA ILE A 344 -14.43 -20.11 7.74
C ILE A 344 -13.48 -21.29 7.99
N TYR A 345 -12.17 -21.05 7.89
CA TYR A 345 -11.15 -22.06 8.17
C TYR A 345 -11.07 -22.42 9.66
N ILE A 346 -11.15 -21.43 10.55
CA ILE A 346 -11.09 -21.63 12.01
C ILE A 346 -12.28 -22.46 12.50
N PHE A 347 -13.49 -22.12 12.12
CA PHE A 347 -14.69 -22.83 12.59
C PHE A 347 -14.85 -24.20 11.97
N ALA A 348 -14.34 -24.47 10.77
CA ALA A 348 -14.39 -25.75 10.06
C ALA A 348 -15.79 -26.40 10.03
N SER A 349 -16.84 -25.59 10.01
CA SER A 349 -18.23 -26.04 10.06
C SER A 349 -19.00 -25.54 8.84
N TYR A 350 -19.72 -26.45 8.18
CA TYR A 350 -20.57 -26.07 7.03
C TYR A 350 -21.67 -25.07 7.42
N VAL A 351 -22.18 -25.15 8.66
CA VAL A 351 -23.21 -24.23 9.16
C VAL A 351 -22.66 -22.82 9.31
N ALA A 352 -21.42 -22.68 9.75
CA ALA A 352 -20.73 -21.39 9.84
C ALA A 352 -20.25 -20.88 8.46
N ALA A 353 -19.85 -21.77 7.57
CA ALA A 353 -19.33 -21.39 6.24
C ALA A 353 -20.35 -20.63 5.39
N ILE A 354 -21.64 -20.98 5.43
CA ILE A 354 -22.69 -20.34 4.61
C ILE A 354 -22.81 -18.84 4.91
N PRO A 355 -23.04 -18.38 6.17
CA PRO A 355 -23.18 -16.97 6.46
C PRO A 355 -21.86 -16.19 6.24
N PHE A 356 -20.70 -16.77 6.56
CA PHE A 356 -19.41 -16.09 6.34
C PHE A 356 -19.09 -15.96 4.84
N THR A 357 -19.41 -16.93 4.00
CA THR A 357 -19.27 -16.82 2.55
C THR A 357 -20.19 -15.72 1.99
N GLY A 358 -21.44 -15.66 2.46
CA GLY A 358 -22.36 -14.60 2.09
C GLY A 358 -21.87 -13.21 2.49
N LEU A 359 -21.32 -13.08 3.70
CA LEU A 359 -20.72 -11.85 4.20
C LEU A 359 -19.46 -11.47 3.39
N THR A 360 -18.59 -12.42 3.07
CA THR A 360 -17.41 -12.19 2.24
C THR A 360 -17.81 -11.66 0.86
N LEU A 361 -18.81 -12.28 0.21
CA LEU A 361 -19.29 -11.81 -1.08
C LEU A 361 -19.85 -10.38 -1.01
N PHE A 362 -20.61 -10.07 0.03
CA PHE A 362 -21.12 -8.73 0.26
C PHE A 362 -19.97 -7.71 0.43
N LEU A 363 -18.96 -8.06 1.21
CA LEU A 363 -17.78 -7.21 1.40
C LEU A 363 -16.97 -7.03 0.12
N TYR A 364 -16.82 -8.04 -0.71
CA TYR A 364 -16.19 -7.89 -2.03
C TYR A 364 -16.92 -6.88 -2.91
N VAL A 365 -18.25 -6.88 -2.91
CA VAL A 365 -19.04 -5.88 -3.65
C VAL A 365 -18.81 -4.47 -3.07
N LEU A 366 -18.79 -4.34 -1.74
CA LEU A 366 -18.47 -3.05 -1.09
C LEU A 366 -17.07 -2.57 -1.43
N GLU A 367 -16.07 -3.45 -1.39
CA GLU A 367 -14.69 -3.10 -1.71
C GLU A 367 -14.53 -2.67 -3.18
N LEU A 368 -15.25 -3.32 -4.10
CA LEU A 368 -15.31 -2.90 -5.50
C LEU A 368 -15.83 -1.46 -5.64
N LEU A 369 -16.87 -1.12 -4.90
CA LEU A 369 -17.43 0.24 -4.88
C LEU A 369 -16.44 1.22 -4.27
N VAL A 370 -15.80 0.86 -3.14
CA VAL A 370 -14.78 1.67 -2.47
C VAL A 370 -13.57 1.88 -3.38
N ALA A 371 -13.14 0.88 -4.14
CA ALA A 371 -12.03 1.00 -5.10
C ALA A 371 -12.30 2.08 -6.17
N ALA A 372 -13.52 2.12 -6.72
CA ALA A 372 -13.92 3.16 -7.68
C ALA A 372 -14.06 4.54 -7.00
N LEU A 373 -14.70 4.57 -5.83
CA LEU A 373 -14.90 5.79 -5.04
C LEU A 373 -13.55 6.41 -4.63
N GLN A 374 -12.57 5.60 -4.28
CA GLN A 374 -11.25 6.07 -3.87
C GLN A 374 -10.50 6.76 -5.03
N ALA A 375 -10.56 6.18 -6.24
CA ALA A 375 -10.00 6.80 -7.44
C ALA A 375 -10.69 8.15 -7.74
N TYR A 376 -12.02 8.20 -7.59
CA TYR A 376 -12.80 9.41 -7.75
C TYR A 376 -12.41 10.49 -6.73
N ILE A 377 -12.41 10.17 -5.43
CA ILE A 377 -12.10 11.13 -4.36
C ILE A 377 -10.67 11.66 -4.50
N PHE A 378 -9.71 10.78 -4.81
CA PHE A 378 -8.32 11.21 -5.01
C PHE A 378 -8.22 12.21 -6.16
N THR A 379 -8.84 11.92 -7.29
CA THR A 379 -8.83 12.78 -8.49
C THR A 379 -9.57 14.09 -8.24
N MET A 380 -10.69 14.05 -7.53
CA MET A 380 -11.46 15.24 -7.15
C MET A 380 -10.63 16.17 -6.26
N LEU A 381 -9.98 15.65 -5.21
CA LEU A 381 -9.12 16.46 -4.35
C LEU A 381 -7.89 17.00 -5.08
N ALA A 382 -7.27 16.19 -5.95
CA ALA A 382 -6.16 16.66 -6.79
C ALA A 382 -6.59 17.83 -7.69
N SER A 383 -7.79 17.75 -8.30
CA SER A 383 -8.32 18.80 -9.14
C SER A 383 -8.61 20.08 -8.36
N LEU A 384 -9.15 19.98 -7.13
CA LEU A 384 -9.36 21.13 -6.24
C LEU A 384 -8.02 21.81 -5.87
N TYR A 385 -6.97 21.02 -5.59
CA TYR A 385 -5.65 21.59 -5.30
C TYR A 385 -5.04 22.31 -6.51
N PHE A 386 -5.22 21.75 -7.72
CA PHE A 386 -4.78 22.43 -8.94
C PHE A 386 -5.59 23.69 -9.22
N GLY A 387 -6.90 23.66 -8.99
CA GLY A 387 -7.76 24.83 -9.12
C GLY A 387 -7.30 25.96 -8.23
N ALA A 388 -7.14 25.69 -6.94
CA ALA A 388 -6.64 26.67 -5.97
C ALA A 388 -5.24 27.22 -6.34
N ALA A 389 -4.37 26.39 -6.95
CA ALA A 389 -3.04 26.83 -7.37
C ALA A 389 -3.03 27.77 -8.59
N VAL A 390 -4.04 27.66 -9.47
CA VAL A 390 -4.10 28.43 -10.72
C VAL A 390 -5.18 29.53 -10.73
N GLU A 391 -5.95 29.63 -9.66
CA GLU A 391 -6.98 30.65 -9.49
C GLU A 391 -6.34 32.05 -9.59
N GLU A 392 -6.93 32.90 -10.44
CA GLU A 392 -6.56 34.29 -10.59
C GLU A 392 -7.60 35.13 -9.84
N HIS A 393 -7.17 35.84 -8.84
CA HIS A 393 -8.03 36.85 -8.22
C HIS A 393 -7.94 38.11 -9.05
N ASP A 394 -9.03 38.50 -9.74
CA ASP A 394 -9.14 39.80 -10.38
C ASP A 394 -9.09 40.86 -9.27
N HIS A 395 -7.95 41.54 -9.16
CA HIS A 395 -7.80 42.72 -8.29
C HIS A 395 -8.60 43.88 -8.90
N HIS A 396 -9.85 44.01 -8.49
CA HIS A 396 -10.64 45.21 -8.72
C HIS A 396 -10.27 46.29 -7.70
#